data_212f92de19c4351ef8a3a4fe7e186250
#
_entry.id   212f92de19c4351ef8a3a4fe7e186250
#
_cell.length_a   1.000
_cell.length_b   1.000
_cell.length_c   1.000
_cell.angle_alpha   90.00
_cell.angle_beta   90.00
_cell.angle_gamma   90.00
#
_symmetry.space_group_name_H-M   'P 1'
#
loop_
_entity.id
_entity.type
_entity.pdbx_description
1 polymer ?
#
loop_
_entity_poly.entity_id
_entity_poly.type
_entity_poly.pdbx_seq_one_letter_code
_entity_poly.pdbx_strand_id
1 'polypeptide(L)'
;MTADSTIIHSQDLPEAGLLQVRHDPEQNRYTVWLGDDSVGLADYVTTTSAVHFTHTEVDPAQRTHGLASILVEQALNDVRVSTDLAVVADCSYVTHWIDTHAEYQDLLTRGR
;
A
#
# COMPACT_ATOMS: atom_id res chain seq x y z
N MET A 1 18.87 14.84 7.09
CA MET A 1 17.84 14.05 7.76
C MET A 1 17.40 12.90 6.87
N THR A 2 17.46 11.75 7.38
CA THR A 2 17.07 10.58 6.59
C THR A 2 15.58 10.55 6.39
N ALA A 3 15.18 9.94 5.30
CA ALA A 3 13.77 9.67 5.07
C ALA A 3 13.28 8.72 6.15
N ASP A 4 12.05 8.91 6.57
CA ASP A 4 11.47 8.14 7.65
C ASP A 4 10.65 6.97 7.13
N SER A 5 11.11 6.35 6.02
CA SER A 5 10.41 5.18 5.53
C SER A 5 10.66 3.99 6.45
N THR A 6 9.58 3.31 6.78
CA THR A 6 9.60 2.18 7.71
C THR A 6 9.21 0.93 6.95
N ILE A 7 9.98 -0.14 7.13
CA ILE A 7 9.64 -1.42 6.54
C ILE A 7 8.46 -2.00 7.32
N ILE A 8 7.33 -2.20 6.65
CA ILE A 8 6.14 -2.75 7.29
C ILE A 8 5.88 -4.20 6.90
N HIS A 9 6.60 -4.70 5.90
CA HIS A 9 6.45 -6.09 5.46
C HIS A 9 7.70 -6.53 4.71
N SER A 10 8.12 -7.76 4.93
CA SER A 10 9.23 -8.38 4.19
C SER A 10 8.89 -9.82 3.88
N GLN A 11 9.19 -10.27 2.68
CA GLN A 11 9.07 -11.69 2.31
C GLN A 11 10.05 -12.03 1.20
N ASP A 12 10.48 -13.27 1.16
CA ASP A 12 11.33 -13.76 0.07
C ASP A 12 10.47 -14.27 -1.06
N LEU A 13 10.77 -13.83 -2.27
CA LEU A 13 10.15 -14.35 -3.49
C LEU A 13 11.13 -15.31 -4.13
N PRO A 14 10.71 -16.55 -4.46
CA PRO A 14 11.65 -17.60 -4.89
C PRO A 14 12.54 -17.23 -6.07
N GLU A 15 12.05 -16.38 -6.98
CA GLU A 15 12.81 -16.04 -8.18
C GLU A 15 13.17 -14.56 -8.28
N ALA A 16 12.59 -13.73 -7.41
CA ALA A 16 12.76 -12.28 -7.51
C ALA A 16 13.57 -11.68 -6.37
N GLY A 17 13.81 -12.45 -5.31
CA GLY A 17 14.60 -11.99 -4.18
C GLY A 17 13.75 -11.44 -3.05
N LEU A 18 14.34 -10.57 -2.23
CA LEU A 18 13.67 -10.02 -1.05
C LEU A 18 12.69 -8.92 -1.46
N LEU A 19 11.44 -9.11 -1.11
CA LEU A 19 10.40 -8.08 -1.27
C LEU A 19 10.22 -7.35 0.04
N GLN A 20 10.16 -6.01 -0.02
CA GLN A 20 9.80 -5.21 1.15
C GLN A 20 8.74 -4.20 0.77
N VAL A 21 7.79 -3.97 1.68
CA VAL A 21 6.87 -2.85 1.57
C VAL A 21 7.26 -1.85 2.65
N ARG A 22 7.37 -0.59 2.27
CA ARG A 22 7.80 0.48 3.17
C ARG A 22 6.74 1.57 3.21
N HIS A 23 6.57 2.18 4.37
CA HIS A 23 5.72 3.35 4.55
C HIS A 23 6.60 4.58 4.66
N ASP A 24 6.33 5.58 3.85
CA ASP A 24 7.03 6.86 3.83
C ASP A 24 6.02 7.98 4.12
N PRO A 25 5.78 8.26 5.41
CA PRO A 25 4.74 9.24 5.77
C PRO A 25 5.08 10.66 5.38
N GLU A 26 6.36 10.99 5.22
CA GLU A 26 6.74 12.35 4.79
C GLU A 26 6.29 12.62 3.36
N GLN A 27 6.17 11.60 2.54
CA GLN A 27 5.72 11.74 1.16
C GLN A 27 4.29 11.26 0.96
N ASN A 28 3.63 10.80 2.01
CA ASN A 28 2.28 10.23 1.94
C ASN A 28 2.25 9.09 0.94
N ARG A 29 3.11 8.09 1.16
CA ARG A 29 3.34 7.05 0.16
C ARG A 29 3.73 5.74 0.81
N TYR A 30 3.25 4.65 0.23
CA TYR A 30 3.79 3.32 0.45
C TYR A 30 4.56 2.90 -0.79
N THR A 31 5.66 2.16 -0.61
CA THR A 31 6.48 1.69 -1.72
C THR A 31 6.73 0.20 -1.59
N VAL A 32 6.93 -0.46 -2.73
CA VAL A 32 7.33 -1.86 -2.76
C VAL A 32 8.69 -1.96 -3.42
N TRP A 33 9.56 -2.76 -2.82
CA TRP A 33 10.96 -2.91 -3.21
C TRP A 33 11.27 -4.36 -3.51
N LEU A 34 12.10 -4.58 -4.52
CA LEU A 34 12.74 -5.87 -4.76
C LEU A 34 14.24 -5.65 -4.59
N GLY A 35 14.82 -6.21 -3.51
CA GLY A 35 16.20 -5.91 -3.18
C GLY A 35 16.38 -4.43 -2.95
N ASP A 36 17.25 -3.79 -3.71
CA ASP A 36 17.54 -2.37 -3.57
C ASP A 36 16.74 -1.49 -4.53
N ASP A 37 15.84 -2.08 -5.32
CA ASP A 37 15.09 -1.34 -6.34
C ASP A 37 13.66 -1.07 -5.88
N SER A 38 13.26 0.21 -5.90
CA SER A 38 11.86 0.59 -5.69
C SER A 38 11.11 0.33 -6.99
N VAL A 39 10.14 -0.58 -6.95
CA VAL A 39 9.45 -1.04 -8.15
C VAL A 39 7.97 -0.70 -8.18
N GLY A 40 7.46 -0.03 -7.16
CA GLY A 40 6.06 0.39 -7.16
C GLY A 40 5.74 1.30 -5.99
N LEU A 41 4.61 1.99 -6.10
CA LEU A 41 4.17 2.92 -5.06
C LEU A 41 2.65 2.98 -4.99
N ALA A 42 2.17 3.41 -3.82
CA ALA A 42 0.77 3.75 -3.61
C ALA A 42 0.74 5.08 -2.84
N ASP A 43 0.26 6.12 -3.51
CA ASP A 43 0.15 7.46 -2.93
C ASP A 43 -1.19 7.62 -2.21
N TYR A 44 -1.18 8.39 -1.15
CA TYR A 44 -2.40 8.70 -0.41
C TYR A 44 -2.40 10.13 0.08
N VAL A 45 -3.59 10.60 0.48
CA VAL A 45 -3.78 11.87 1.16
C VAL A 45 -4.61 11.58 2.42
N THR A 46 -4.20 12.13 3.55
CA THR A 46 -4.91 11.94 4.80
C THR A 46 -5.70 13.20 5.15
N THR A 47 -6.98 13.01 5.47
CA THR A 47 -7.83 14.07 6.01
C THR A 47 -8.11 13.78 7.47
N THR A 48 -8.96 14.59 8.11
CA THR A 48 -9.30 14.36 9.51
C THR A 48 -10.10 13.07 9.71
N SER A 49 -10.74 12.55 8.66
CA SER A 49 -11.63 11.40 8.78
C SER A 49 -11.25 10.21 7.91
N ALA A 50 -10.32 10.38 6.96
CA ALA A 50 -10.06 9.32 6.00
C ALA A 50 -8.64 9.36 5.44
N VAL A 51 -8.19 8.18 4.99
CA VAL A 51 -7.00 8.04 4.15
C VAL A 51 -7.48 7.77 2.73
N HIS A 52 -7.16 8.67 1.82
CA HIS A 52 -7.56 8.58 0.41
C HIS A 52 -6.41 8.01 -0.40
N PHE A 53 -6.57 6.80 -0.94
CA PHE A 53 -5.57 6.24 -1.86
C PHE A 53 -5.85 6.79 -3.24
N THR A 54 -4.92 7.60 -3.75
CA THR A 54 -5.15 8.39 -4.95
C THR A 54 -4.50 7.81 -6.21
N HIS A 55 -3.41 7.03 -6.04
CA HIS A 55 -2.66 6.54 -7.19
C HIS A 55 -1.84 5.32 -6.79
N THR A 56 -1.80 4.33 -7.68
CA THR A 56 -0.99 3.12 -7.50
C THR A 56 -0.29 2.84 -8.83
N GLU A 57 1.02 2.55 -8.76
CA GLU A 57 1.72 2.13 -9.96
C GLU A 57 2.81 1.13 -9.59
N VAL A 58 3.06 0.18 -10.48
CA VAL A 58 4.12 -0.82 -10.34
C VAL A 58 4.84 -0.90 -11.68
N ASP A 59 6.15 -1.03 -11.62
CA ASP A 59 6.99 -1.19 -12.81
C ASP A 59 6.41 -2.31 -13.67
N PRO A 60 6.08 -2.04 -14.94
CA PRO A 60 5.50 -3.06 -15.82
C PRO A 60 6.34 -4.33 -15.94
N ALA A 61 7.65 -4.20 -15.84
CA ALA A 61 8.54 -5.36 -15.91
C ALA A 61 8.40 -6.29 -14.71
N GLN A 62 7.79 -5.82 -13.61
CA GLN A 62 7.67 -6.58 -12.37
C GLN A 62 6.23 -6.98 -12.05
N ARG A 63 5.29 -6.77 -12.96
CA ARG A 63 3.87 -7.02 -12.69
C ARG A 63 3.53 -8.49 -12.48
N THR A 64 4.37 -9.39 -13.02
CA THR A 64 4.10 -10.82 -12.96
C THR A 64 4.24 -11.42 -11.55
N HIS A 65 4.77 -10.65 -10.59
CA HIS A 65 4.98 -11.15 -9.23
C HIS A 65 3.85 -10.77 -8.27
N GLY A 66 2.78 -10.16 -8.76
CA GLY A 66 1.67 -9.76 -7.89
C GLY A 66 2.01 -8.63 -6.93
N LEU A 67 2.96 -7.79 -7.29
CA LEU A 67 3.49 -6.77 -6.38
C LEU A 67 2.45 -5.72 -6.03
N ALA A 68 1.59 -5.33 -6.97
CA ALA A 68 0.57 -4.33 -6.70
C ALA A 68 -0.41 -4.82 -5.64
N SER A 69 -0.80 -6.10 -5.70
CA SER A 69 -1.70 -6.67 -4.71
C SER A 69 -1.05 -6.71 -3.33
N ILE A 70 0.22 -7.13 -3.26
CA ILE A 70 0.94 -7.18 -1.98
C ILE A 70 1.07 -5.76 -1.41
N LEU A 71 1.40 -4.80 -2.26
CA LEU A 71 1.55 -3.41 -1.83
C LEU A 71 0.26 -2.86 -1.23
N VAL A 72 -0.87 -3.05 -1.93
CA VAL A 72 -2.16 -2.55 -1.44
C VAL A 72 -2.56 -3.27 -0.18
N GLU A 73 -2.40 -4.59 -0.12
CA GLU A 73 -2.74 -5.36 1.07
C GLU A 73 -1.98 -4.86 2.29
N GLN A 74 -0.68 -4.68 2.16
CA GLN A 74 0.14 -4.26 3.30
C GLN A 74 -0.12 -2.79 3.67
N ALA A 75 -0.37 -1.94 2.68
CA ALA A 75 -0.73 -0.56 2.97
C ALA A 75 -2.05 -0.48 3.76
N LEU A 76 -3.05 -1.25 3.35
CA LEU A 76 -4.33 -1.28 4.04
C LEU A 76 -4.20 -1.87 5.45
N ASN A 77 -3.38 -2.91 5.63
CA ASN A 77 -3.11 -3.45 6.95
C ASN A 77 -2.47 -2.42 7.86
N ASP A 78 -1.54 -1.63 7.33
CA ASP A 78 -0.90 -0.58 8.11
C ASP A 78 -1.89 0.49 8.53
N VAL A 79 -2.77 0.92 7.61
CA VAL A 79 -3.82 1.89 7.94
C VAL A 79 -4.73 1.32 9.03
N ARG A 80 -5.08 0.04 8.94
CA ARG A 80 -5.94 -0.61 9.93
C ARG A 80 -5.33 -0.59 11.33
N VAL A 81 -4.04 -0.88 11.41
CA VAL A 81 -3.34 -1.01 12.70
C VAL A 81 -2.96 0.36 13.26
N SER A 82 -2.53 1.27 12.39
CA SER A 82 -1.93 2.54 12.81
C SER A 82 -2.93 3.68 12.95
N THR A 83 -4.14 3.54 12.40
CA THR A 83 -5.15 4.60 12.44
C THR A 83 -6.53 4.03 12.69
N ASP A 84 -7.46 4.91 13.06
CA ASP A 84 -8.89 4.59 13.13
C ASP A 84 -9.65 5.18 11.94
N LEU A 85 -8.93 5.73 10.97
CA LEU A 85 -9.54 6.44 9.84
C LEU A 85 -10.17 5.46 8.85
N ALA A 86 -11.20 5.94 8.17
CA ALA A 86 -11.76 5.20 7.04
C ALA A 86 -10.82 5.27 5.84
N VAL A 87 -10.94 4.33 4.93
CA VAL A 87 -10.23 4.35 3.66
C VAL A 87 -11.19 4.82 2.58
N VAL A 88 -10.73 5.74 1.73
CA VAL A 88 -11.44 6.14 0.52
C VAL A 88 -10.55 5.75 -0.66
N ALA A 89 -11.09 4.93 -1.56
CA ALA A 89 -10.34 4.44 -2.72
C ALA A 89 -10.66 5.32 -3.92
N ASP A 90 -9.85 6.37 -4.12
CA ASP A 90 -9.97 7.23 -5.29
C ASP A 90 -9.25 6.63 -6.51
N CYS A 91 -8.38 5.67 -6.27
CA CYS A 91 -7.65 4.95 -7.31
C CYS A 91 -8.45 3.73 -7.73
N SER A 92 -8.63 3.54 -9.04
CA SER A 92 -9.43 2.42 -9.55
C SER A 92 -8.85 1.06 -9.16
N TYR A 93 -7.54 0.95 -9.08
CA TYR A 93 -6.94 -0.33 -8.68
C TYR A 93 -7.31 -0.69 -7.25
N VAL A 94 -7.22 0.27 -6.33
CA VAL A 94 -7.54 0.03 -4.91
C VAL A 94 -9.04 -0.27 -4.75
N THR A 95 -9.89 0.44 -5.49
CA THR A 95 -11.33 0.17 -5.50
C THR A 95 -11.60 -1.27 -5.88
N HIS A 96 -11.02 -1.72 -6.99
CA HIS A 96 -11.22 -3.09 -7.46
C HIS A 96 -10.65 -4.10 -6.47
N TRP A 97 -9.48 -3.81 -5.92
CA TRP A 97 -8.84 -4.70 -4.97
C TRP A 97 -9.72 -4.93 -3.73
N ILE A 98 -10.28 -3.86 -3.17
CA ILE A 98 -11.15 -3.96 -1.99
C ILE A 98 -12.45 -4.70 -2.34
N ASP A 99 -13.00 -4.46 -3.55
CA ASP A 99 -14.21 -5.17 -3.98
C ASP A 99 -14.04 -6.68 -4.01
N THR A 100 -12.82 -7.15 -4.24
CA THR A 100 -12.53 -8.60 -4.34
C THR A 100 -11.95 -9.17 -3.04
N HIS A 101 -11.81 -8.34 -1.99
CA HIS A 101 -11.25 -8.78 -0.71
C HIS A 101 -12.18 -8.35 0.42
N ALA A 102 -13.18 -9.19 0.72
CA ALA A 102 -14.26 -8.87 1.65
C ALA A 102 -13.76 -8.48 3.04
N GLU A 103 -12.64 -9.04 3.47
CA GLU A 103 -12.09 -8.79 4.79
C GLU A 103 -11.54 -7.37 4.96
N TYR A 104 -11.47 -6.59 3.89
CA TYR A 104 -11.01 -5.20 3.94
C TYR A 104 -12.14 -4.18 3.73
N GLN A 105 -13.36 -4.64 3.47
CA GLN A 105 -14.45 -3.72 3.15
C GLN A 105 -14.91 -2.90 4.35
N ASP A 106 -14.67 -3.37 5.56
CA ASP A 106 -14.97 -2.60 6.76
C ASP A 106 -14.17 -1.30 6.84
N LEU A 107 -13.00 -1.24 6.20
CA LEU A 107 -12.20 -0.03 6.19
C LEU A 107 -12.90 1.13 5.50
N LEU A 108 -13.81 0.84 4.58
CA LEU A 108 -14.53 1.88 3.83
C LEU A 108 -15.52 2.65 4.70
N THR A 109 -15.94 2.08 5.81
CA THR A 109 -17.01 2.67 6.62
C THR A 109 -16.62 2.94 8.07
N ARG A 110 -15.49 2.41 8.54
CA ARG A 110 -15.12 2.59 9.94
C ARG A 110 -14.72 4.04 10.22
N GLY A 111 -14.86 4.46 11.44
CA GLY A 111 -14.46 5.81 11.85
C GLY A 111 -15.37 6.92 11.39
N ARG A 112 -16.54 6.59 10.87
CA ARG A 112 -17.49 7.58 10.38
C ARG A 112 -18.64 7.77 11.35
#